data_8176bddf579ac8559ca0015270bbf11a
#
_entry.id   8176bddf579ac8559ca0015270bbf11a
#
_cell.length_a   1.000
_cell.length_b   1.000
_cell.length_c   1.000
_cell.angle_alpha   90.00
_cell.angle_beta   90.00
_cell.angle_gamma   90.00
#
_symmetry.space_group_name_H-M   'P 1'
#
loop_
_entity.id
_entity.type
_entity.pdbx_description
1 polymer ?
#
loop_
_entity_poly.entity_id
_entity_poly.type
_entity_poly.pdbx_seq_one_letter_code
_entity_poly.pdbx_strand_id
1 'polypeptide(L)'
;MAETNIVVIGGGYGGLYTTKHLAKKLKKRHDVKITLIDKNPYMTMMTSLHEVAANRVEAKSLKYDLQRLFSRRKNVDVVTDNITKIDQSAKKVIGDNCTYPYDYVILAIGSQPNDFNTPGVKENGFVLGNLDDAEKLRDHIDLMVHLGSQERDPEKRAQYLNFVVVGTGFTGTEMAGELNSWRGDLAKKYNLQKDDIKITMMEMAPTVMNMLDRADADKAEKYLLKQGVDIKVNTGVVGVHENYIDLKDGSTYPTRTLIWTAGVKAVATAKNFGFETGRGGRILVNEYSQIPTDPHVYVIGDVALYDADGSGRGEPQVVQGAESAGKCALRNILSQINGGEPVKFKGTYSGFMVSLGPSWGVASLVNTFHLSGFFAILMKDVVDMIYFMEIYSGYYLFHYVMDEWFRIKRPTLWRGNLNRYGNVLWAVPLRIYLGLMWLVDCWYKVQGSGSWFTNKLQLQFPWLIQAATSGASQKAAATTAASGKAATTAAPALFSLNYDYGHSPMAVFDKMPSWVQAVTKVLIPNKEAALVAQKTMTCLEIVLGVMLVLGLCTWFAGGMSAIFVAIFCLSGMNYWVNVWMVFAAIAVMNGSGRAFGLDMWFVPWLQKKLTKLRYGVLKPIYHVDKNGIKN
;
A
#
# COMPACT_ATOMS: atom_id res chain seq x y z
N MET A 1 -26.79 -10.26 -29.80
CA MET A 1 -25.54 -9.67 -30.29
C MET A 1 -24.43 -10.65 -29.95
N ALA A 2 -23.44 -10.84 -30.81
CA ALA A 2 -22.29 -11.70 -30.52
C ALA A 2 -21.54 -11.12 -29.30
N GLU A 3 -21.10 -11.97 -28.37
CA GLU A 3 -20.32 -11.56 -27.20
C GLU A 3 -18.91 -11.16 -27.63
N THR A 4 -18.47 -9.97 -27.28
CA THR A 4 -17.08 -9.51 -27.55
C THR A 4 -16.16 -9.99 -26.43
N ASN A 5 -15.13 -10.76 -26.78
CA ASN A 5 -14.18 -11.34 -25.84
C ASN A 5 -12.87 -10.55 -25.84
N ILE A 6 -12.52 -9.97 -24.70
CA ILE A 6 -11.23 -9.30 -24.47
C ILE A 6 -10.39 -10.19 -23.57
N VAL A 7 -9.25 -10.66 -24.06
CA VAL A 7 -8.32 -11.49 -23.28
C VAL A 7 -7.09 -10.68 -22.93
N VAL A 8 -6.75 -10.63 -21.64
CA VAL A 8 -5.53 -9.98 -21.10
C VAL A 8 -4.61 -11.05 -20.55
N ILE A 9 -3.40 -11.15 -21.09
CA ILE A 9 -2.39 -12.12 -20.69
C ILE A 9 -1.31 -11.43 -19.87
N GLY A 10 -1.23 -11.76 -18.57
CA GLY A 10 -0.33 -11.17 -17.61
C GLY A 10 -1.04 -10.22 -16.63
N GLY A 11 -0.99 -10.56 -15.34
CA GLY A 11 -1.58 -9.81 -14.22
C GLY A 11 -0.58 -8.88 -13.52
N GLY A 12 0.50 -8.46 -14.21
CA GLY A 12 1.44 -7.45 -13.74
C GLY A 12 0.86 -6.02 -13.80
N TYR A 13 1.71 -5.00 -13.61
CA TYR A 13 1.29 -3.59 -13.54
C TYR A 13 0.42 -3.16 -14.73
N GLY A 14 0.91 -3.35 -15.97
CA GLY A 14 0.19 -2.93 -17.18
C GLY A 14 -1.10 -3.71 -17.40
N GLY A 15 -1.07 -5.05 -17.27
CA GLY A 15 -2.24 -5.90 -17.49
C GLY A 15 -3.32 -5.68 -16.44
N LEU A 16 -2.95 -5.58 -15.17
CA LEU A 16 -3.88 -5.30 -14.07
C LEU A 16 -4.51 -3.91 -14.22
N TYR A 17 -3.71 -2.87 -14.48
CA TYR A 17 -4.20 -1.51 -14.74
C TYR A 17 -5.23 -1.50 -15.87
N THR A 18 -4.86 -2.08 -17.01
CA THR A 18 -5.72 -2.09 -18.21
C THR A 18 -7.02 -2.85 -17.95
N THR A 19 -6.95 -4.04 -17.33
CA THR A 19 -8.13 -4.84 -17.01
C THR A 19 -9.07 -4.12 -16.04
N LYS A 20 -8.54 -3.45 -15.00
CA LYS A 20 -9.34 -2.69 -14.04
C LYS A 20 -10.10 -1.54 -14.69
N HIS A 21 -9.45 -0.84 -15.60
CA HIS A 21 -10.04 0.31 -16.30
C HIS A 21 -11.04 -0.13 -17.39
N LEU A 22 -10.74 -1.20 -18.16
CA LEU A 22 -11.69 -1.83 -19.09
C LEU A 22 -12.94 -2.27 -18.33
N ALA A 23 -12.78 -3.01 -17.23
CA ALA A 23 -13.88 -3.49 -16.41
C ALA A 23 -14.77 -2.36 -15.88
N LYS A 24 -14.19 -1.20 -15.54
CA LYS A 24 -14.94 -0.01 -15.09
C LYS A 24 -15.70 0.64 -16.25
N LYS A 25 -15.04 0.84 -17.39
CA LYS A 25 -15.64 1.51 -18.57
C LYS A 25 -16.74 0.66 -19.21
N LEU A 26 -16.57 -0.66 -19.26
CA LEU A 26 -17.49 -1.60 -19.88
C LEU A 26 -18.50 -2.23 -18.88
N LYS A 27 -18.62 -1.68 -17.67
CA LYS A 27 -19.48 -2.23 -16.61
C LYS A 27 -20.96 -2.40 -17.02
N LYS A 28 -21.46 -1.54 -17.90
CA LYS A 28 -22.85 -1.56 -18.38
C LYS A 28 -23.05 -2.38 -19.67
N ARG A 29 -21.96 -2.86 -20.27
CA ARG A 29 -21.97 -3.68 -21.51
C ARG A 29 -22.05 -5.14 -21.10
N HIS A 30 -23.20 -5.76 -21.30
CA HIS A 30 -23.42 -7.19 -21.01
C HIS A 30 -22.99 -8.10 -22.16
N ASP A 31 -22.68 -7.51 -23.29
CA ASP A 31 -22.19 -8.12 -24.52
C ASP A 31 -20.64 -8.15 -24.60
N VAL A 32 -19.95 -7.72 -23.53
CA VAL A 32 -18.48 -7.74 -23.48
C VAL A 32 -18.02 -8.55 -22.26
N LYS A 33 -17.17 -9.53 -22.53
CA LYS A 33 -16.50 -10.35 -21.52
C LYS A 33 -15.00 -10.07 -21.50
N ILE A 34 -14.44 -9.90 -20.30
CA ILE A 34 -13.00 -9.71 -20.11
C ILE A 34 -12.44 -10.90 -19.36
N THR A 35 -11.37 -11.50 -19.87
CA THR A 35 -10.67 -12.62 -19.22
C THR A 35 -9.23 -12.17 -18.93
N LEU A 36 -8.87 -12.09 -17.64
CA LEU A 36 -7.48 -11.88 -17.22
C LEU A 36 -6.85 -13.22 -16.91
N ILE A 37 -5.74 -13.52 -17.59
CA ILE A 37 -5.02 -14.79 -17.45
C ILE A 37 -3.60 -14.48 -16.93
N ASP A 38 -3.20 -15.13 -15.86
CA ASP A 38 -1.81 -15.11 -15.38
C ASP A 38 -1.39 -16.51 -14.94
N LYS A 39 -0.11 -16.83 -15.07
CA LYS A 39 0.45 -18.10 -14.57
C LYS A 39 0.42 -18.22 -13.05
N ASN A 40 0.35 -17.08 -12.34
CA ASN A 40 0.22 -17.00 -10.89
C ASN A 40 -1.18 -16.51 -10.50
N PRO A 41 -1.76 -16.99 -9.39
CA PRO A 41 -3.05 -16.49 -8.90
C PRO A 41 -2.94 -15.10 -8.24
N TYR A 42 -1.75 -14.49 -8.24
CA TYR A 42 -1.47 -13.20 -7.62
C TYR A 42 -0.58 -12.33 -8.50
N MET A 43 -0.74 -11.02 -8.38
CA MET A 43 0.23 -10.03 -8.83
C MET A 43 1.36 -9.93 -7.79
N THR A 44 2.59 -9.82 -8.24
CA THR A 44 3.76 -9.52 -7.40
C THR A 44 4.15 -8.04 -7.54
N MET A 45 4.37 -7.36 -6.41
CA MET A 45 4.95 -6.02 -6.41
C MET A 45 6.46 -6.11 -6.68
N MET A 46 6.80 -6.15 -7.97
CA MET A 46 8.17 -6.39 -8.45
C MET A 46 9.15 -5.31 -7.99
N THR A 47 8.67 -4.08 -7.81
CA THR A 47 9.46 -2.93 -7.37
C THR A 47 9.98 -3.05 -5.93
N SER A 48 9.50 -4.02 -5.15
CA SER A 48 9.89 -4.23 -3.75
C SER A 48 10.57 -5.58 -3.48
N LEU A 49 11.00 -6.32 -4.52
CA LEU A 49 11.68 -7.61 -4.35
C LEU A 49 12.98 -7.51 -3.52
N HIS A 50 13.73 -6.42 -3.67
CA HIS A 50 14.93 -6.15 -2.89
C HIS A 50 14.68 -6.08 -1.38
N GLU A 51 13.48 -5.68 -0.97
CA GLU A 51 13.06 -5.62 0.43
C GLU A 51 12.88 -7.01 1.05
N VAL A 52 12.36 -7.95 0.25
CA VAL A 52 12.26 -9.38 0.65
C VAL A 52 13.64 -10.02 0.66
N ALA A 53 14.46 -9.78 -0.38
CA ALA A 53 15.80 -10.31 -0.49
C ALA A 53 16.74 -9.86 0.65
N ALA A 54 16.50 -8.67 1.20
CA ALA A 54 17.22 -8.17 2.39
C ALA A 54 16.42 -8.36 3.70
N ASN A 55 15.46 -9.27 3.75
CA ASN A 55 14.70 -9.66 4.95
C ASN A 55 14.01 -8.48 5.68
N ARG A 56 13.58 -7.44 4.95
CA ARG A 56 12.85 -6.32 5.54
C ARG A 56 11.36 -6.61 5.64
N VAL A 57 10.75 -7.13 4.59
CA VAL A 57 9.35 -7.51 4.53
C VAL A 57 9.19 -9.01 4.25
N GLU A 58 8.02 -9.55 4.54
CA GLU A 58 7.70 -10.94 4.22
C GLU A 58 7.22 -11.06 2.78
N ALA A 59 7.58 -12.16 2.10
CA ALA A 59 7.18 -12.42 0.71
C ALA A 59 5.66 -12.34 0.48
N LYS A 60 4.86 -12.74 1.47
CA LYS A 60 3.39 -12.66 1.39
C LYS A 60 2.87 -11.22 1.26
N SER A 61 3.59 -10.23 1.78
CA SER A 61 3.20 -8.82 1.72
C SER A 61 3.26 -8.25 0.31
N LEU A 62 4.03 -8.89 -0.59
CA LEU A 62 4.14 -8.50 -1.99
C LEU A 62 3.21 -9.29 -2.92
N LYS A 63 2.37 -10.20 -2.40
CA LYS A 63 1.42 -11.02 -3.17
C LYS A 63 0.02 -10.43 -3.08
N TYR A 64 -0.53 -9.99 -4.20
CA TYR A 64 -1.88 -9.43 -4.30
C TYR A 64 -2.76 -10.35 -5.10
N ASP A 65 -3.66 -11.09 -4.43
CA ASP A 65 -4.58 -12.07 -5.02
C ASP A 65 -5.44 -11.44 -6.13
N LEU A 66 -5.32 -11.96 -7.35
CA LEU A 66 -6.00 -11.44 -8.53
C LEU A 66 -7.51 -11.63 -8.45
N GLN A 67 -7.99 -12.75 -7.94
CA GLN A 67 -9.44 -12.97 -7.79
C GLN A 67 -10.05 -11.97 -6.80
N ARG A 68 -9.33 -11.69 -5.70
CA ARG A 68 -9.77 -10.67 -4.73
C ARG A 68 -9.78 -9.28 -5.34
N LEU A 69 -8.79 -8.92 -6.13
CA LEU A 69 -8.76 -7.65 -6.85
C LEU A 69 -9.98 -7.44 -7.74
N PHE A 70 -10.52 -8.50 -8.35
CA PHE A 70 -11.69 -8.44 -9.24
C PHE A 70 -12.99 -8.96 -8.63
N SER A 71 -13.03 -9.30 -7.35
CA SER A 71 -14.20 -9.89 -6.67
C SER A 71 -15.52 -9.10 -6.83
N ARG A 72 -15.43 -7.79 -7.07
CA ARG A 72 -16.58 -6.88 -7.29
C ARG A 72 -16.83 -6.56 -8.77
N ARG A 73 -16.13 -7.22 -9.70
CA ARG A 73 -16.23 -6.99 -11.14
C ARG A 73 -16.86 -8.22 -11.82
N LYS A 74 -18.18 -8.15 -12.06
CA LYS A 74 -18.95 -9.27 -12.68
C LYS A 74 -18.56 -9.55 -14.12
N ASN A 75 -18.05 -8.54 -14.84
CA ASN A 75 -17.65 -8.61 -16.23
C ASN A 75 -16.19 -9.03 -16.44
N VAL A 76 -15.51 -9.50 -15.38
CA VAL A 76 -14.12 -10.01 -15.47
C VAL A 76 -14.05 -11.41 -14.92
N ASP A 77 -13.49 -12.32 -15.71
CA ASP A 77 -13.05 -13.64 -15.28
C ASP A 77 -11.54 -13.61 -15.07
N VAL A 78 -11.09 -14.09 -13.91
CA VAL A 78 -9.66 -14.24 -13.59
C VAL A 78 -9.32 -15.71 -13.63
N VAL A 79 -8.34 -16.06 -14.44
CA VAL A 79 -7.93 -17.45 -14.68
C VAL A 79 -6.45 -17.61 -14.40
N THR A 80 -6.07 -18.68 -13.72
CA THR A 80 -4.67 -19.06 -13.56
C THR A 80 -4.34 -20.12 -14.62
N ASP A 81 -3.56 -19.70 -15.62
CA ASP A 81 -3.11 -20.57 -16.72
C ASP A 81 -1.80 -20.02 -17.30
N ASN A 82 -0.96 -20.90 -17.83
CA ASN A 82 0.27 -20.52 -18.50
C ASN A 82 0.03 -20.53 -20.02
N ILE A 83 0.09 -19.34 -20.63
CA ILE A 83 -0.18 -19.18 -22.05
C ILE A 83 1.07 -19.52 -22.87
N THR A 84 0.91 -20.42 -23.80
CA THR A 84 2.00 -20.96 -24.62
C THR A 84 1.97 -20.48 -26.09
N LYS A 85 0.77 -20.16 -26.64
CA LYS A 85 0.60 -19.76 -28.04
C LYS A 85 -0.58 -18.81 -28.22
N ILE A 86 -0.47 -17.92 -29.22
CA ILE A 86 -1.57 -17.11 -29.72
C ILE A 86 -1.78 -17.50 -31.20
N ASP A 87 -2.96 -18.06 -31.52
CA ASP A 87 -3.36 -18.38 -32.89
C ASP A 87 -4.18 -17.22 -33.47
N GLN A 88 -3.53 -16.38 -34.29
CA GLN A 88 -4.16 -15.18 -34.87
C GLN A 88 -5.23 -15.58 -35.89
N SER A 89 -5.02 -16.67 -36.64
CA SER A 89 -5.95 -17.11 -37.70
C SER A 89 -7.26 -17.66 -37.14
N ALA A 90 -7.16 -18.40 -36.03
CA ALA A 90 -8.32 -18.96 -35.34
C ALA A 90 -8.86 -17.99 -34.24
N LYS A 91 -8.21 -16.84 -33.99
CA LYS A 91 -8.49 -15.92 -32.90
C LYS A 91 -8.61 -16.62 -31.56
N LYS A 92 -7.58 -17.39 -31.19
CA LYS A 92 -7.55 -18.19 -29.97
C LYS A 92 -6.23 -17.99 -29.22
N VAL A 93 -6.32 -17.82 -27.91
CA VAL A 93 -5.19 -17.89 -26.97
C VAL A 93 -5.15 -19.31 -26.41
N ILE A 94 -4.00 -19.98 -26.47
CA ILE A 94 -3.81 -21.37 -26.06
C ILE A 94 -2.95 -21.40 -24.81
N GLY A 95 -3.50 -21.92 -23.73
CA GLY A 95 -2.82 -22.20 -22.47
C GLY A 95 -2.58 -23.69 -22.26
N ASP A 96 -1.91 -24.01 -21.16
CA ASP A 96 -1.65 -25.41 -20.76
C ASP A 96 -2.94 -26.14 -20.40
N ASN A 97 -3.94 -25.44 -19.87
CA ASN A 97 -5.18 -26.02 -19.39
C ASN A 97 -6.38 -25.76 -20.32
N CYS A 98 -6.45 -24.57 -20.92
CA CYS A 98 -7.63 -24.14 -21.68
C CYS A 98 -7.27 -23.34 -22.93
N THR A 99 -8.26 -23.24 -23.84
CA THR A 99 -8.20 -22.34 -24.99
C THR A 99 -9.24 -21.24 -24.85
N TYR A 100 -8.85 -20.01 -25.14
CA TYR A 100 -9.66 -18.81 -24.92
C TYR A 100 -9.89 -18.10 -26.25
N PRO A 101 -11.14 -18.02 -26.76
CA PRO A 101 -11.44 -17.21 -27.93
C PRO A 101 -11.30 -15.73 -27.61
N TYR A 102 -10.84 -14.93 -28.58
CA TYR A 102 -10.72 -13.49 -28.42
C TYR A 102 -11.18 -12.71 -29.66
N ASP A 103 -11.72 -11.54 -29.43
CA ASP A 103 -11.85 -10.49 -30.41
C ASP A 103 -10.71 -9.49 -30.26
N TYR A 104 -10.28 -9.25 -29.01
CA TYR A 104 -9.10 -8.45 -28.68
C TYR A 104 -8.22 -9.20 -27.69
N VAL A 105 -6.91 -9.17 -27.91
CA VAL A 105 -5.94 -9.71 -26.97
C VAL A 105 -4.92 -8.65 -26.55
N ILE A 106 -4.59 -8.59 -25.27
CA ILE A 106 -3.57 -7.72 -24.70
C ILE A 106 -2.49 -8.61 -24.08
N LEU A 107 -1.28 -8.54 -24.62
CA LEU A 107 -0.11 -9.25 -24.12
C LEU A 107 0.69 -8.35 -23.18
N ALA A 108 0.71 -8.68 -21.89
CA ALA A 108 1.31 -7.89 -20.82
C ALA A 108 2.23 -8.75 -19.91
N ILE A 109 3.01 -9.67 -20.52
CA ILE A 109 3.77 -10.71 -19.83
C ILE A 109 5.11 -10.23 -19.22
N GLY A 110 5.49 -8.96 -19.43
CA GLY A 110 6.61 -8.31 -18.77
C GLY A 110 8.00 -8.76 -19.24
N SER A 111 8.94 -8.69 -18.33
CA SER A 111 10.37 -8.93 -18.54
C SER A 111 10.94 -9.97 -17.58
N GLN A 112 12.16 -10.38 -17.83
CA GLN A 112 13.00 -11.23 -16.97
C GLN A 112 14.44 -10.68 -16.91
N PRO A 113 15.22 -11.04 -15.89
CA PRO A 113 16.64 -10.65 -15.82
C PRO A 113 17.41 -11.05 -17.08
N ASN A 114 18.30 -10.18 -17.51
CA ASN A 114 19.18 -10.41 -18.65
C ASN A 114 20.60 -10.76 -18.17
N ASP A 115 21.00 -11.98 -18.44
CA ASP A 115 22.33 -12.49 -18.11
C ASP A 115 23.43 -12.05 -19.11
N PHE A 116 23.03 -11.42 -20.22
CA PHE A 116 23.92 -11.05 -21.35
C PHE A 116 24.80 -12.21 -21.85
N ASN A 117 24.37 -13.45 -21.59
CA ASN A 117 25.14 -14.70 -21.83
C ASN A 117 26.50 -14.72 -21.13
N THR A 118 26.65 -14.02 -20.00
CA THR A 118 27.86 -14.05 -19.19
C THR A 118 28.00 -15.43 -18.55
N PRO A 119 29.13 -16.13 -18.77
CA PRO A 119 29.34 -17.48 -18.24
C PRO A 119 29.17 -17.55 -16.73
N GLY A 120 28.48 -18.57 -16.25
CA GLY A 120 28.28 -18.87 -14.84
C GLY A 120 27.23 -18.02 -14.11
N VAL A 121 26.65 -16.99 -14.73
CA VAL A 121 25.61 -16.16 -14.09
C VAL A 121 24.36 -16.97 -13.75
N LYS A 122 23.95 -17.88 -14.62
CA LYS A 122 22.76 -18.73 -14.38
C LYS A 122 22.98 -19.76 -13.29
N GLU A 123 24.19 -20.30 -13.20
CA GLU A 123 24.56 -21.38 -12.32
C GLU A 123 24.94 -20.89 -10.92
N ASN A 124 25.66 -19.77 -10.84
CA ASN A 124 26.30 -19.28 -9.61
C ASN A 124 25.85 -17.87 -9.19
N GLY A 125 25.10 -17.16 -10.05
CA GLY A 125 24.59 -15.82 -9.75
C GLY A 125 23.18 -15.84 -9.19
N PHE A 126 22.82 -14.80 -8.44
CA PHE A 126 21.48 -14.55 -7.95
C PHE A 126 20.84 -13.39 -8.73
N VAL A 127 19.60 -13.54 -9.09
CA VAL A 127 18.81 -12.52 -9.79
C VAL A 127 17.60 -12.10 -8.95
N LEU A 128 16.96 -11.00 -9.30
CA LEU A 128 15.70 -10.54 -8.71
C LEU A 128 14.62 -10.49 -9.78
N GLY A 129 14.29 -11.66 -10.34
CA GLY A 129 13.28 -11.81 -11.40
C GLY A 129 11.88 -12.12 -10.91
N ASN A 130 11.75 -12.66 -9.71
CA ASN A 130 10.49 -13.05 -9.09
C ASN A 130 10.66 -13.18 -7.57
N LEU A 131 9.59 -13.55 -6.89
CA LEU A 131 9.57 -13.63 -5.43
C LEU A 131 10.40 -14.79 -4.89
N ASP A 132 10.41 -15.93 -5.58
CA ASP A 132 11.22 -17.09 -5.18
C ASP A 132 12.72 -16.80 -5.28
N ASP A 133 13.14 -16.00 -6.28
CA ASP A 133 14.52 -15.53 -6.40
C ASP A 133 14.91 -14.64 -5.20
N ALA A 134 14.01 -13.74 -4.79
CA ALA A 134 14.25 -12.87 -3.64
C ALA A 134 14.35 -13.68 -2.32
N GLU A 135 13.51 -14.70 -2.14
CA GLU A 135 13.56 -15.57 -0.96
C GLU A 135 14.83 -16.44 -0.95
N LYS A 136 15.20 -17.02 -2.09
CA LYS A 136 16.46 -17.79 -2.23
C LYS A 136 17.68 -16.92 -1.92
N LEU A 137 17.71 -15.69 -2.44
CA LEU A 137 18.80 -14.76 -2.16
C LEU A 137 18.86 -14.40 -0.68
N ARG A 138 17.73 -14.12 -0.04
CA ARG A 138 17.65 -13.84 1.40
C ARG A 138 18.25 -14.97 2.24
N ASP A 139 17.83 -16.19 1.97
CA ASP A 139 18.23 -17.36 2.73
C ASP A 139 19.72 -17.68 2.48
N HIS A 140 20.19 -17.48 1.23
CA HIS A 140 21.60 -17.61 0.89
C HIS A 140 22.47 -16.57 1.60
N ILE A 141 22.08 -15.29 1.64
CA ILE A 141 22.82 -14.24 2.37
C ILE A 141 22.98 -14.62 3.85
N ASP A 142 21.91 -15.04 4.49
CA ASP A 142 21.94 -15.45 5.91
C ASP A 142 22.88 -16.64 6.13
N LEU A 143 22.83 -17.63 5.25
CA LEU A 143 23.71 -18.81 5.28
C LEU A 143 25.19 -18.40 5.06
N MET A 144 25.50 -17.56 4.10
CA MET A 144 26.88 -17.14 3.83
C MET A 144 27.48 -16.39 5.01
N VAL A 145 26.72 -15.48 5.64
CA VAL A 145 27.19 -14.79 6.85
C VAL A 145 27.41 -15.78 8.00
N HIS A 146 26.52 -16.77 8.16
CA HIS A 146 26.70 -17.83 9.15
C HIS A 146 27.98 -18.63 8.93
N LEU A 147 28.23 -19.12 7.72
CA LEU A 147 29.43 -19.88 7.38
C LEU A 147 30.70 -19.02 7.52
N GLY A 148 30.67 -17.77 7.04
CA GLY A 148 31.77 -16.84 7.17
C GLY A 148 32.12 -16.48 8.62
N SER A 149 31.14 -16.54 9.54
CA SER A 149 31.37 -16.30 10.96
C SER A 149 32.19 -17.43 11.63
N GLN A 150 32.15 -18.63 11.06
CA GLN A 150 32.84 -19.81 11.58
C GLN A 150 34.16 -20.08 10.85
N GLU A 151 34.39 -19.48 9.68
CA GLU A 151 35.58 -19.71 8.88
C GLU A 151 36.79 -18.99 9.48
N ARG A 152 37.90 -19.73 9.62
CA ARG A 152 39.16 -19.22 10.18
C ARG A 152 40.16 -18.80 9.12
N ASP A 153 40.10 -19.39 7.93
CA ASP A 153 40.93 -19.02 6.81
C ASP A 153 40.48 -17.66 6.24
N PRO A 154 41.31 -16.62 6.26
CA PRO A 154 40.92 -15.28 5.82
C PRO A 154 40.46 -15.22 4.35
N GLU A 155 41.08 -16.01 3.46
CA GLU A 155 40.72 -16.00 2.03
C GLU A 155 39.35 -16.65 1.82
N LYS A 156 39.08 -17.79 2.45
CA LYS A 156 37.79 -18.45 2.40
C LYS A 156 36.71 -17.62 3.10
N ARG A 157 37.05 -17.00 4.24
CA ARG A 157 36.14 -16.10 4.96
C ARG A 157 35.73 -14.93 4.08
N ALA A 158 36.66 -14.34 3.30
CA ALA A 158 36.34 -13.28 2.36
C ALA A 158 35.37 -13.74 1.27
N GLN A 159 35.46 -14.99 0.79
CA GLN A 159 34.48 -15.53 -0.18
C GLN A 159 33.07 -15.57 0.36
N TYR A 160 32.86 -15.89 1.66
CA TYR A 160 31.56 -15.92 2.30
C TYR A 160 31.00 -14.54 2.63
N LEU A 161 31.85 -13.59 3.03
CA LEU A 161 31.42 -12.30 3.58
C LEU A 161 31.50 -11.14 2.58
N ASN A 162 31.95 -11.37 1.36
CA ASN A 162 31.90 -10.41 0.28
C ASN A 162 30.63 -10.60 -0.56
N PHE A 163 29.77 -9.61 -0.58
CA PHE A 163 28.56 -9.56 -1.39
C PHE A 163 28.74 -8.60 -2.54
N VAL A 164 28.56 -9.09 -3.77
CA VAL A 164 28.78 -8.29 -4.99
C VAL A 164 27.42 -8.02 -5.65
N VAL A 165 27.12 -6.76 -5.93
CA VAL A 165 25.96 -6.33 -6.71
C VAL A 165 26.45 -5.80 -8.05
N VAL A 166 26.06 -6.44 -9.15
CA VAL A 166 26.43 -6.05 -10.52
C VAL A 166 25.34 -5.22 -11.16
N GLY A 167 25.72 -4.03 -11.62
CA GLY A 167 24.81 -3.02 -12.18
C GLY A 167 24.34 -2.02 -11.13
N THR A 168 24.47 -0.75 -11.47
CA THR A 168 24.08 0.39 -10.61
C THR A 168 22.80 1.08 -11.09
N GLY A 169 21.92 0.34 -11.76
CA GLY A 169 20.55 0.75 -12.03
C GLY A 169 19.70 0.81 -10.75
N PHE A 170 18.41 1.07 -10.87
CA PHE A 170 17.50 1.15 -9.72
C PHE A 170 17.59 -0.09 -8.83
N THR A 171 17.37 -1.27 -9.40
CA THR A 171 17.32 -2.54 -8.64
C THR A 171 18.63 -2.81 -7.88
N GLY A 172 19.80 -2.60 -8.54
CA GLY A 172 21.09 -2.85 -7.90
C GLY A 172 21.38 -1.87 -6.77
N THR A 173 21.07 -0.61 -6.98
CA THR A 173 21.27 0.44 -5.98
C THR A 173 20.35 0.23 -4.77
N GLU A 174 19.09 -0.13 -4.99
CA GLU A 174 18.13 -0.45 -3.94
C GLU A 174 18.54 -1.71 -3.17
N MET A 175 18.98 -2.75 -3.88
CA MET A 175 19.47 -3.99 -3.26
C MET A 175 20.70 -3.74 -2.37
N ALA A 176 21.67 -2.96 -2.85
CA ALA A 176 22.85 -2.61 -2.06
C ALA A 176 22.48 -1.80 -0.81
N GLY A 177 21.57 -0.85 -0.93
CA GLY A 177 21.06 -0.05 0.20
C GLY A 177 20.34 -0.89 1.25
N GLU A 178 19.48 -1.82 0.83
CA GLU A 178 18.75 -2.72 1.72
C GLU A 178 19.68 -3.74 2.39
N LEU A 179 20.59 -4.32 1.63
CA LEU A 179 21.60 -5.25 2.17
C LEU A 179 22.48 -4.56 3.21
N ASN A 180 22.90 -3.33 2.93
CA ASN A 180 23.68 -2.52 3.88
C ASN A 180 22.88 -2.22 5.17
N SER A 181 21.59 -1.98 5.05
CA SER A 181 20.71 -1.83 6.20
C SER A 181 20.59 -3.12 7.03
N TRP A 182 20.59 -4.29 6.37
CA TRP A 182 20.51 -5.59 7.04
C TRP A 182 21.85 -6.03 7.65
N ARG A 183 22.96 -5.55 7.10
CA ARG A 183 24.34 -5.90 7.50
C ARG A 183 24.58 -5.82 9.02
N GLY A 184 24.06 -4.78 9.67
CA GLY A 184 24.20 -4.60 11.11
C GLY A 184 23.48 -5.65 11.96
N ASP A 185 22.31 -6.11 11.53
CA ASP A 185 21.54 -7.17 12.22
C ASP A 185 22.18 -8.55 12.00
N LEU A 186 22.70 -8.80 10.79
CA LEU A 186 23.46 -10.01 10.47
C LEU A 186 24.73 -10.09 11.31
N ALA A 187 25.48 -8.99 11.41
CA ALA A 187 26.70 -8.93 12.21
C ALA A 187 26.40 -9.25 13.70
N LYS A 188 25.36 -8.65 14.27
CA LYS A 188 24.94 -8.97 15.64
C LYS A 188 24.50 -10.42 15.81
N LYS A 189 23.72 -10.95 14.85
CA LYS A 189 23.21 -12.32 14.89
C LYS A 189 24.33 -13.35 14.96
N TYR A 190 25.43 -13.11 14.24
CA TYR A 190 26.53 -14.06 14.09
C TYR A 190 27.82 -13.61 14.80
N ASN A 191 27.73 -12.63 15.69
CA ASN A 191 28.86 -12.11 16.50
C ASN A 191 30.07 -11.64 15.65
N LEU A 192 29.76 -10.91 14.59
CA LEU A 192 30.74 -10.29 13.69
C LEU A 192 30.79 -8.77 13.90
N GLN A 193 31.87 -8.13 13.44
CA GLN A 193 31.87 -6.69 13.25
C GLN A 193 31.11 -6.35 11.96
N LYS A 194 30.46 -5.17 11.92
CA LYS A 194 29.73 -4.73 10.73
C LYS A 194 30.64 -4.72 9.48
N ASP A 195 31.88 -4.33 9.63
CA ASP A 195 32.86 -4.18 8.54
C ASP A 195 33.48 -5.50 8.08
N ASP A 196 33.24 -6.61 8.80
CA ASP A 196 33.58 -7.96 8.31
C ASP A 196 32.74 -8.34 7.08
N ILE A 197 31.51 -7.85 7.02
CA ILE A 197 30.57 -8.08 5.90
C ILE A 197 30.75 -6.95 4.89
N LYS A 198 31.28 -7.26 3.71
CA LYS A 198 31.57 -6.28 2.65
C LYS A 198 30.48 -6.31 1.58
N ILE A 199 30.08 -5.14 1.14
CA ILE A 199 29.13 -4.96 0.04
C ILE A 199 29.82 -4.12 -1.03
N THR A 200 29.96 -4.70 -2.22
CA THR A 200 30.63 -4.04 -3.36
C THR A 200 29.66 -3.96 -4.53
N MET A 201 29.44 -2.77 -5.03
CA MET A 201 28.73 -2.54 -6.29
C MET A 201 29.74 -2.45 -7.43
N MET A 202 29.46 -3.15 -8.53
CA MET A 202 30.31 -3.13 -9.73
C MET A 202 29.51 -2.64 -10.93
N GLU A 203 30.05 -1.64 -11.62
CA GLU A 203 29.45 -1.01 -12.78
C GLU A 203 30.42 -0.94 -13.94
N MET A 204 29.98 -1.40 -15.10
CA MET A 204 30.80 -1.36 -16.33
C MET A 204 30.95 0.07 -16.89
N ALA A 205 29.95 0.93 -16.65
CA ALA A 205 29.99 2.33 -17.05
C ALA A 205 30.93 3.17 -16.15
N PRO A 206 31.37 4.36 -16.63
CA PRO A 206 32.22 5.24 -15.84
C PRO A 206 31.50 5.95 -14.69
N THR A 207 30.15 5.91 -14.66
CA THR A 207 29.34 6.56 -13.64
C THR A 207 28.19 5.65 -13.19
N VAL A 208 27.73 5.87 -11.97
CA VAL A 208 26.61 5.11 -11.38
C VAL A 208 25.28 5.81 -11.65
N MET A 209 24.18 5.03 -11.61
CA MET A 209 22.80 5.54 -11.66
C MET A 209 22.53 6.51 -12.82
N ASN A 210 22.98 6.15 -14.03
CA ASN A 210 22.89 6.99 -15.22
C ASN A 210 21.45 7.34 -15.66
N MET A 211 20.44 6.81 -14.98
CA MET A 211 19.02 7.10 -15.22
C MET A 211 18.49 8.25 -14.35
N LEU A 212 19.30 8.72 -13.38
CA LEU A 212 19.00 9.87 -12.54
C LEU A 212 19.74 11.11 -13.04
N ASP A 213 19.25 12.29 -12.66
CA ASP A 213 20.04 13.51 -12.76
C ASP A 213 21.35 13.37 -11.99
N ARG A 214 22.43 13.89 -12.55
CA ARG A 214 23.77 13.69 -11.96
C ARG A 214 23.84 14.14 -10.50
N ALA A 215 23.17 15.26 -10.16
CA ALA A 215 23.16 15.78 -8.79
C ALA A 215 22.51 14.81 -7.78
N ASP A 216 21.46 14.10 -8.18
CA ASP A 216 20.78 13.12 -7.31
C ASP A 216 21.55 11.79 -7.26
N ALA A 217 22.13 11.37 -8.40
CA ALA A 217 23.03 10.22 -8.45
C ALA A 217 24.26 10.41 -7.54
N ASP A 218 24.88 11.61 -7.56
CA ASP A 218 26.05 11.95 -6.71
C ASP A 218 25.68 11.94 -5.22
N LYS A 219 24.47 12.40 -4.85
CA LYS A 219 23.99 12.32 -3.45
C LYS A 219 23.81 10.87 -3.01
N ALA A 220 23.24 10.02 -3.87
CA ALA A 220 23.03 8.62 -3.59
C ALA A 220 24.36 7.85 -3.49
N GLU A 221 25.29 8.08 -4.41
CA GLU A 221 26.65 7.53 -4.38
C GLU A 221 27.39 7.90 -3.09
N LYS A 222 27.42 9.21 -2.77
CA LYS A 222 28.03 9.72 -1.53
C LYS A 222 27.42 9.12 -0.28
N TYR A 223 26.10 8.91 -0.28
CA TYR A 223 25.42 8.26 0.85
C TYR A 223 25.87 6.80 1.00
N LEU A 224 25.89 6.00 -0.07
CA LEU A 224 26.31 4.60 -0.03
C LEU A 224 27.78 4.46 0.40
N LEU A 225 28.68 5.27 -0.15
CA LEU A 225 30.09 5.30 0.26
C LEU A 225 30.26 5.63 1.75
N LYS A 226 29.51 6.64 2.25
CA LYS A 226 29.50 7.00 3.68
C LYS A 226 28.98 5.86 4.56
N GLN A 227 28.09 5.04 4.05
CA GLN A 227 27.57 3.87 4.76
C GLN A 227 28.51 2.65 4.69
N GLY A 228 29.63 2.74 3.97
CA GLY A 228 30.63 1.68 3.84
C GLY A 228 30.26 0.63 2.77
N VAL A 229 29.52 1.02 1.74
CA VAL A 229 29.37 0.26 0.50
C VAL A 229 30.52 0.66 -0.43
N ASP A 230 31.24 -0.32 -0.96
CA ASP A 230 32.29 -0.09 -1.97
C ASP A 230 31.66 0.04 -3.36
N ILE A 231 32.12 1.00 -4.17
CA ILE A 231 31.58 1.23 -5.52
C ILE A 231 32.72 1.24 -6.52
N LYS A 232 32.71 0.28 -7.44
CA LYS A 232 33.73 0.12 -8.50
C LYS A 232 33.08 0.39 -9.85
N VAL A 233 33.39 1.52 -10.44
CA VAL A 233 33.03 1.87 -11.81
C VAL A 233 34.08 1.38 -12.80
N ASN A 234 33.76 1.40 -14.11
CA ASN A 234 34.60 0.84 -15.17
C ASN A 234 34.99 -0.64 -14.92
N THR A 235 34.19 -1.35 -14.13
CA THR A 235 34.48 -2.72 -13.68
C THR A 235 33.40 -3.67 -14.22
N GLY A 236 33.75 -4.40 -15.27
CA GLY A 236 32.85 -5.39 -15.89
C GLY A 236 33.12 -6.79 -15.35
N VAL A 237 32.09 -7.51 -14.98
CA VAL A 237 32.15 -8.95 -14.65
C VAL A 237 32.00 -9.74 -15.93
N VAL A 238 32.92 -10.65 -16.22
CA VAL A 238 33.00 -11.45 -17.46
C VAL A 238 32.84 -12.95 -17.23
N GLY A 239 32.94 -13.41 -15.97
CA GLY A 239 32.72 -14.81 -15.59
C GLY A 239 32.31 -14.91 -14.12
N VAL A 240 31.52 -15.92 -13.79
CA VAL A 240 31.01 -16.14 -12.42
C VAL A 240 31.24 -17.59 -12.02
N HIS A 241 31.99 -17.79 -10.96
CA HIS A 241 32.33 -19.10 -10.40
C HIS A 241 31.71 -19.27 -9.02
N GLU A 242 31.81 -20.43 -8.44
CA GLU A 242 31.22 -20.74 -7.13
C GLU A 242 31.73 -19.85 -6.00
N ASN A 243 33.02 -19.46 -6.05
CA ASN A 243 33.74 -18.77 -4.96
C ASN A 243 34.49 -17.51 -5.37
N TYR A 244 34.48 -17.15 -6.65
CA TYR A 244 35.07 -15.90 -7.18
C TYR A 244 34.38 -15.50 -8.48
N ILE A 245 34.63 -14.28 -8.92
CA ILE A 245 34.24 -13.75 -10.23
C ILE A 245 35.44 -13.26 -11.01
N ASP A 246 35.36 -13.36 -12.33
CA ASP A 246 36.35 -12.81 -13.25
C ASP A 246 35.97 -11.39 -13.67
N LEU A 247 36.93 -10.49 -13.63
CA LEU A 247 36.74 -9.10 -14.05
C LEU A 247 37.37 -8.87 -15.44
N LYS A 248 36.89 -7.88 -16.15
CA LYS A 248 37.30 -7.55 -17.52
C LYS A 248 38.80 -7.18 -17.63
N ASP A 249 39.41 -6.70 -16.55
CA ASP A 249 40.82 -6.38 -16.48
C ASP A 249 41.74 -7.61 -16.26
N GLY A 250 41.19 -8.80 -16.19
CA GLY A 250 41.87 -10.06 -15.95
C GLY A 250 42.07 -10.40 -14.47
N SER A 251 41.66 -9.54 -13.54
CA SER A 251 41.72 -9.83 -12.11
C SER A 251 40.51 -10.66 -11.67
N THR A 252 40.62 -11.25 -10.47
CA THR A 252 39.53 -12.00 -9.85
C THR A 252 39.06 -11.32 -8.54
N TYR A 253 37.80 -11.51 -8.15
CA TYR A 253 37.27 -11.01 -6.88
C TYR A 253 36.62 -12.14 -6.10
N PRO A 254 37.05 -12.40 -4.85
CA PRO A 254 36.52 -13.51 -4.06
C PRO A 254 35.08 -13.19 -3.55
N THR A 255 34.12 -14.00 -3.94
CA THR A 255 32.72 -13.95 -3.48
C THR A 255 32.01 -15.25 -3.79
N ARG A 256 31.10 -15.65 -2.93
CA ARG A 256 30.10 -16.71 -3.17
C ARG A 256 28.70 -16.13 -3.39
N THR A 257 28.58 -14.81 -3.40
CA THR A 257 27.29 -14.14 -3.57
C THR A 257 27.42 -13.01 -4.58
N LEU A 258 27.08 -13.31 -5.82
CA LEU A 258 26.92 -12.32 -6.88
C LEU A 258 25.44 -12.08 -7.11
N ILE A 259 25.00 -10.83 -6.96
CA ILE A 259 23.63 -10.38 -7.23
C ILE A 259 23.62 -9.64 -8.57
N TRP A 260 23.04 -10.28 -9.59
CA TRP A 260 23.05 -9.79 -10.95
C TRP A 260 21.85 -8.91 -11.26
N THR A 261 22.07 -7.62 -11.42
CA THR A 261 21.02 -6.62 -11.71
C THR A 261 21.39 -5.73 -12.92
N ALA A 262 22.17 -6.27 -13.85
CA ALA A 262 22.75 -5.52 -14.98
C ALA A 262 21.71 -5.14 -16.07
N GLY A 263 20.48 -5.62 -15.99
CA GLY A 263 19.41 -5.27 -16.91
C GLY A 263 18.35 -6.36 -17.08
N VAL A 264 17.35 -6.06 -17.90
CA VAL A 264 16.22 -6.95 -18.18
C VAL A 264 16.04 -7.16 -19.68
N LYS A 265 15.38 -8.28 -20.05
CA LYS A 265 14.97 -8.63 -21.41
C LYS A 265 13.53 -9.14 -21.36
N ALA A 266 12.84 -9.19 -22.51
CA ALA A 266 11.52 -9.80 -22.57
C ALA A 266 11.56 -11.24 -22.04
N VAL A 267 10.47 -11.72 -21.46
CA VAL A 267 10.36 -13.12 -21.03
C VAL A 267 10.56 -14.06 -22.22
N ALA A 268 11.20 -15.20 -21.98
CA ALA A 268 11.57 -16.14 -23.05
C ALA A 268 10.37 -16.63 -23.88
N THR A 269 9.20 -16.75 -23.25
CA THR A 269 7.95 -17.17 -23.90
C THR A 269 7.44 -16.19 -24.96
N ALA A 270 7.90 -14.93 -24.97
CA ALA A 270 7.52 -13.95 -25.99
C ALA A 270 7.84 -14.41 -27.42
N LYS A 271 8.91 -15.18 -27.61
CA LYS A 271 9.30 -15.75 -28.90
C LYS A 271 8.31 -16.79 -29.43
N ASN A 272 7.59 -17.47 -28.53
CA ASN A 272 6.65 -18.55 -28.89
C ASN A 272 5.37 -18.02 -29.55
N PHE A 273 5.11 -16.72 -29.43
CA PHE A 273 3.90 -16.11 -30.02
C PHE A 273 4.04 -15.80 -31.51
N GLY A 274 5.26 -15.93 -32.08
CA GLY A 274 5.52 -15.76 -33.51
C GLY A 274 5.44 -14.31 -34.00
N PHE A 275 5.51 -13.34 -33.08
CA PHE A 275 5.54 -11.91 -33.40
C PHE A 275 6.97 -11.43 -33.72
N GLU A 276 7.08 -10.39 -34.51
CA GLU A 276 8.35 -9.76 -34.79
C GLU A 276 8.96 -9.17 -33.50
N THR A 277 10.25 -9.46 -33.27
CA THR A 277 10.95 -9.04 -32.06
C THR A 277 12.21 -8.24 -32.39
N GLY A 278 12.46 -7.19 -31.60
CA GLY A 278 13.67 -6.39 -31.67
C GLY A 278 14.61 -6.60 -30.48
N ARG A 279 15.26 -5.54 -30.09
CA ARG A 279 16.26 -5.52 -29.00
C ARG A 279 15.70 -6.14 -27.70
N GLY A 280 16.48 -7.01 -27.07
CA GLY A 280 16.11 -7.69 -25.83
C GLY A 280 14.97 -8.71 -25.99
N GLY A 281 14.62 -9.12 -27.21
CA GLY A 281 13.53 -10.04 -27.50
C GLY A 281 12.13 -9.41 -27.27
N ARG A 282 12.05 -8.09 -27.22
CA ARG A 282 10.80 -7.33 -27.07
C ARG A 282 10.03 -7.36 -28.40
N ILE A 283 8.72 -7.48 -28.31
CA ILE A 283 7.82 -7.53 -29.48
C ILE A 283 7.63 -6.11 -30.04
N LEU A 284 7.84 -5.97 -31.35
CA LEU A 284 7.64 -4.70 -32.04
C LEU A 284 6.16 -4.31 -32.05
N VAL A 285 5.88 -3.06 -31.74
CA VAL A 285 4.53 -2.48 -31.77
C VAL A 285 4.53 -1.15 -32.53
N ASN A 286 3.37 -0.86 -33.12
CA ASN A 286 3.12 0.43 -33.72
C ASN A 286 2.79 1.51 -32.68
N GLU A 287 2.55 2.72 -33.12
CA GLU A 287 2.20 3.87 -32.27
C GLU A 287 0.86 3.73 -31.51
N TYR A 288 0.08 2.69 -31.79
CA TYR A 288 -1.19 2.39 -31.13
C TYR A 288 -1.09 1.22 -30.14
N SER A 289 0.12 0.77 -29.83
CA SER A 289 0.40 -0.41 -28.99
C SER A 289 -0.03 -1.74 -29.60
N GLN A 290 -0.19 -1.82 -30.91
CA GLN A 290 -0.62 -3.00 -31.66
C GLN A 290 0.58 -3.64 -32.37
N ILE A 291 0.53 -4.95 -32.60
CA ILE A 291 1.46 -5.56 -33.55
C ILE A 291 1.14 -5.07 -34.97
N PRO A 292 2.16 -4.92 -35.85
CA PRO A 292 1.93 -4.41 -37.21
C PRO A 292 0.98 -5.26 -38.07
N THR A 293 0.88 -6.57 -37.78
CA THR A 293 0.15 -7.54 -38.60
C THR A 293 -1.33 -7.71 -38.21
N ASP A 294 -1.74 -7.30 -36.98
CA ASP A 294 -3.11 -7.47 -36.51
C ASP A 294 -3.50 -6.32 -35.54
N PRO A 295 -4.47 -5.46 -35.90
CA PRO A 295 -4.92 -4.34 -35.07
C PRO A 295 -5.73 -4.78 -33.82
N HIS A 296 -6.02 -6.07 -33.65
CA HIS A 296 -6.74 -6.60 -32.50
C HIS A 296 -5.78 -7.17 -31.43
N VAL A 297 -4.48 -7.26 -31.74
CA VAL A 297 -3.45 -7.75 -30.84
C VAL A 297 -2.63 -6.59 -30.30
N TYR A 298 -2.76 -6.33 -29.02
CA TYR A 298 -2.04 -5.28 -28.29
C TYR A 298 -0.91 -5.87 -27.47
N VAL A 299 0.23 -5.21 -27.44
CA VAL A 299 1.36 -5.59 -26.57
C VAL A 299 1.76 -4.40 -25.72
N ILE A 300 1.85 -4.58 -24.40
CA ILE A 300 2.08 -3.50 -23.45
C ILE A 300 3.10 -3.85 -22.38
N GLY A 301 3.70 -2.83 -21.78
CA GLY A 301 4.70 -2.98 -20.72
C GLY A 301 6.05 -3.45 -21.26
N ASP A 302 6.84 -4.07 -20.40
CA ASP A 302 8.26 -4.37 -20.66
C ASP A 302 8.50 -5.29 -21.86
N VAL A 303 7.52 -6.08 -22.26
CA VAL A 303 7.60 -6.99 -23.42
C VAL A 303 7.40 -6.25 -24.75
N ALA A 304 6.84 -5.03 -24.74
CA ALA A 304 6.59 -4.23 -25.94
C ALA A 304 7.81 -3.37 -26.31
N LEU A 305 8.13 -3.27 -27.60
CA LEU A 305 9.17 -2.38 -28.14
C LEU A 305 8.51 -1.29 -29.00
N TYR A 306 8.49 -0.08 -28.47
CA TYR A 306 8.11 1.12 -29.22
C TYR A 306 9.39 1.71 -29.81
N ASP A 307 9.54 1.61 -31.12
CA ASP A 307 10.74 2.05 -31.84
C ASP A 307 10.37 3.16 -32.85
N ALA A 308 9.72 4.20 -32.38
CA ALA A 308 9.26 5.29 -33.21
C ALA A 308 10.40 6.12 -33.83
N ASP A 309 11.57 6.14 -33.21
CA ASP A 309 12.76 6.88 -33.65
C ASP A 309 13.75 6.00 -34.43
N GLY A 310 13.46 4.70 -34.62
CA GLY A 310 14.33 3.74 -35.30
C GLY A 310 15.65 3.47 -34.56
N SER A 311 15.79 3.87 -33.31
CA SER A 311 17.01 3.68 -32.51
C SER A 311 17.17 2.26 -31.97
N GLY A 312 16.11 1.48 -31.98
CA GLY A 312 16.03 0.16 -31.37
C GLY A 312 16.11 0.19 -29.82
N ARG A 313 16.10 1.37 -29.22
CA ARG A 313 16.17 1.50 -27.74
C ARG A 313 14.83 1.26 -27.09
N GLY A 314 13.78 1.78 -27.70
CA GLY A 314 12.41 1.72 -27.16
C GLY A 314 12.21 2.49 -25.86
N GLU A 315 11.01 2.41 -25.34
CA GLU A 315 10.64 3.07 -24.08
C GLU A 315 11.27 2.39 -22.84
N PRO A 316 11.51 3.16 -21.76
CA PRO A 316 12.01 2.62 -20.50
C PRO A 316 11.08 1.53 -19.92
N GLN A 317 11.68 0.43 -19.45
CA GLN A 317 10.97 -0.69 -18.82
C GLN A 317 10.70 -0.36 -17.34
N VAL A 318 9.69 0.48 -17.11
CA VAL A 318 9.26 0.97 -15.78
C VAL A 318 7.74 0.88 -15.65
N VAL A 319 7.24 0.90 -14.42
CA VAL A 319 5.80 0.80 -14.12
C VAL A 319 4.99 1.85 -14.87
N GLN A 320 5.43 3.12 -14.87
CA GLN A 320 4.75 4.23 -15.55
C GLN A 320 4.65 4.01 -17.07
N GLY A 321 5.68 3.40 -17.68
CA GLY A 321 5.65 3.00 -19.09
C GLY A 321 4.59 1.93 -19.36
N ALA A 322 4.52 0.92 -18.50
CA ALA A 322 3.53 -0.15 -18.63
C ALA A 322 2.08 0.36 -18.45
N GLU A 323 1.84 1.29 -17.53
CA GLU A 323 0.52 1.92 -17.32
C GLU A 323 0.14 2.83 -18.48
N SER A 324 1.09 3.61 -19.01
CA SER A 324 0.89 4.48 -20.18
C SER A 324 0.52 3.66 -21.41
N ALA A 325 1.20 2.53 -21.64
CA ALA A 325 0.88 1.59 -22.71
C ALA A 325 -0.49 0.93 -22.50
N GLY A 326 -0.80 0.55 -21.27
CA GLY A 326 -2.12 0.04 -20.89
C GLY A 326 -3.24 1.04 -21.13
N LYS A 327 -3.00 2.32 -20.87
CA LYS A 327 -3.94 3.41 -21.14
C LYS A 327 -4.16 3.63 -22.65
N CYS A 328 -3.11 3.47 -23.46
CA CYS A 328 -3.20 3.51 -24.91
C CYS A 328 -4.04 2.34 -25.44
N ALA A 329 -3.71 1.11 -25.09
CA ALA A 329 -4.46 -0.08 -25.48
C ALA A 329 -5.93 -0.02 -25.05
N LEU A 330 -6.20 0.39 -23.80
CA LEU A 330 -7.55 0.63 -23.28
C LEU A 330 -8.36 1.56 -24.18
N ARG A 331 -7.80 2.73 -24.53
CA ARG A 331 -8.49 3.75 -25.34
C ARG A 331 -8.75 3.22 -26.75
N ASN A 332 -7.79 2.55 -27.35
CA ASN A 332 -7.90 2.04 -28.70
C ASN A 332 -8.91 0.89 -28.81
N ILE A 333 -8.96 -0.03 -27.84
CA ILE A 333 -10.01 -1.05 -27.78
C ILE A 333 -11.39 -0.40 -27.62
N LEU A 334 -11.53 0.59 -26.74
CA LEU A 334 -12.80 1.29 -26.58
C LEU A 334 -13.21 2.07 -27.83
N SER A 335 -12.25 2.68 -28.55
CA SER A 335 -12.50 3.33 -29.85
C SER A 335 -12.99 2.34 -30.89
N GLN A 336 -12.36 1.17 -31.02
CA GLN A 336 -12.78 0.14 -31.97
C GLN A 336 -14.19 -0.40 -31.65
N ILE A 337 -14.50 -0.62 -30.36
CA ILE A 337 -15.82 -1.13 -29.92
C ILE A 337 -16.93 -0.08 -30.15
N ASN A 338 -16.62 1.20 -30.00
CA ASN A 338 -17.61 2.28 -30.03
C ASN A 338 -17.57 3.11 -31.33
N GLY A 339 -16.68 2.83 -32.28
CA GLY A 339 -16.53 3.56 -33.55
C GLY A 339 -15.82 4.91 -33.40
N GLY A 340 -14.79 5.01 -32.56
CA GLY A 340 -14.01 6.23 -32.34
C GLY A 340 -12.65 6.22 -33.04
N GLU A 341 -11.94 7.36 -32.97
CA GLU A 341 -10.58 7.49 -33.52
C GLU A 341 -9.53 6.85 -32.63
N PRO A 342 -8.48 6.22 -33.20
CA PRO A 342 -7.39 5.65 -32.42
C PRO A 342 -6.50 6.74 -31.80
N VAL A 343 -5.91 6.42 -30.65
CA VAL A 343 -5.03 7.31 -29.89
C VAL A 343 -3.61 6.78 -29.90
N LYS A 344 -2.66 7.62 -30.31
CA LYS A 344 -1.24 7.27 -30.31
C LYS A 344 -0.70 7.11 -28.89
N PHE A 345 0.22 6.18 -28.73
CA PHE A 345 0.96 6.01 -27.49
C PHE A 345 1.75 7.27 -27.14
N LYS A 346 1.64 7.68 -25.90
CA LYS A 346 2.48 8.75 -25.34
C LYS A 346 2.95 8.28 -23.96
N GLY A 347 4.24 8.00 -23.83
CA GLY A 347 4.87 7.73 -22.55
C GLY A 347 4.69 8.93 -21.60
N THR A 348 4.26 8.67 -20.39
CA THR A 348 4.12 9.71 -19.35
C THR A 348 4.94 9.28 -18.16
N TYR A 349 5.99 10.06 -17.86
CA TYR A 349 6.93 9.78 -16.79
C TYR A 349 6.91 10.93 -15.79
N SER A 350 6.48 10.66 -14.57
CA SER A 350 6.38 11.64 -13.50
C SER A 350 7.65 11.75 -12.66
N GLY A 351 8.72 11.05 -13.04
CA GLY A 351 10.00 11.06 -12.37
C GLY A 351 10.45 9.68 -11.89
N PHE A 352 11.58 9.66 -11.20
CA PHE A 352 12.22 8.46 -10.71
C PHE A 352 12.52 8.56 -9.21
N MET A 353 12.47 7.43 -8.54
CA MET A 353 12.78 7.32 -7.11
C MET A 353 13.64 6.09 -6.88
N VAL A 354 14.62 6.22 -5.99
CA VAL A 354 15.52 5.12 -5.58
C VAL A 354 15.61 5.10 -4.06
N SER A 355 15.27 3.98 -3.46
CA SER A 355 15.45 3.77 -2.02
C SER A 355 16.83 3.17 -1.73
N LEU A 356 17.53 3.72 -0.74
CA LEU A 356 18.83 3.22 -0.30
C LEU A 356 18.70 2.69 1.13
N GLY A 357 17.86 1.67 1.26
CA GLY A 357 17.41 1.15 2.54
C GLY A 357 16.12 1.82 3.05
N PRO A 358 15.68 1.47 4.26
CA PRO A 358 14.33 1.79 4.75
C PRO A 358 14.10 3.26 5.11
N SER A 359 15.15 4.08 5.22
CA SER A 359 15.02 5.44 5.78
C SER A 359 15.63 6.54 4.92
N TRP A 360 16.32 6.21 3.84
CA TRP A 360 16.97 7.18 2.98
C TRP A 360 16.80 6.83 1.51
N GLY A 361 16.59 7.82 0.67
CA GLY A 361 16.45 7.67 -0.77
C GLY A 361 16.68 8.99 -1.50
N VAL A 362 16.56 8.95 -2.82
CA VAL A 362 16.52 10.11 -3.71
C VAL A 362 15.31 10.00 -4.62
N ALA A 363 14.69 11.12 -4.93
CA ALA A 363 13.56 11.20 -5.85
C ALA A 363 13.68 12.48 -6.69
N SER A 364 13.53 12.32 -7.99
CA SER A 364 13.41 13.42 -8.97
C SER A 364 12.02 13.35 -9.58
N LEU A 365 11.16 14.33 -9.28
CA LEU A 365 9.77 14.36 -9.70
C LEU A 365 9.55 15.51 -10.67
N VAL A 366 8.87 15.21 -11.78
CA VAL A 366 8.46 16.20 -12.81
C VAL A 366 9.65 17.07 -13.28
N ASN A 367 10.87 16.55 -13.24
CA ASN A 367 12.13 17.19 -13.62
C ASN A 367 12.47 18.52 -12.89
N THR A 368 11.76 18.85 -11.82
CA THR A 368 11.93 20.12 -11.09
C THR A 368 11.95 19.97 -9.58
N PHE A 369 11.44 18.87 -9.06
CA PHE A 369 11.31 18.68 -7.63
C PHE A 369 12.18 17.52 -7.15
N HIS A 370 13.28 17.85 -6.47
CA HIS A 370 14.27 16.90 -5.99
C HIS A 370 14.12 16.68 -4.48
N LEU A 371 13.94 15.43 -4.07
CA LEU A 371 13.87 15.02 -2.68
C LEU A 371 15.02 14.08 -2.34
N SER A 372 15.49 14.14 -1.10
CA SER A 372 16.46 13.18 -0.57
C SER A 372 16.16 12.83 0.88
N GLY A 373 16.73 11.72 1.36
CA GLY A 373 16.54 11.25 2.72
C GLY A 373 15.13 10.70 2.98
N PHE A 374 14.61 10.99 4.17
CA PHE A 374 13.30 10.51 4.61
C PHE A 374 12.14 10.94 3.69
N PHE A 375 12.16 12.17 3.20
CA PHE A 375 11.08 12.67 2.34
C PHE A 375 11.00 11.95 0.98
N ALA A 376 12.13 11.46 0.45
CA ALA A 376 12.11 10.63 -0.75
C ALA A 376 11.45 9.26 -0.47
N ILE A 377 11.69 8.66 0.69
CA ILE A 377 11.04 7.41 1.09
C ILE A 377 9.53 7.62 1.33
N LEU A 378 9.15 8.70 2.02
CA LEU A 378 7.74 9.03 2.22
C LEU A 378 7.02 9.21 0.87
N MET A 379 7.69 9.85 -0.10
CA MET A 379 7.13 10.02 -1.44
C MET A 379 6.99 8.67 -2.16
N LYS A 380 7.95 7.74 -2.03
CA LYS A 380 7.83 6.38 -2.56
C LYS A 380 6.58 5.69 -2.02
N ASP A 381 6.37 5.75 -0.70
CA ASP A 381 5.18 5.16 -0.07
C ASP A 381 3.88 5.80 -0.60
N VAL A 382 3.86 7.13 -0.79
CA VAL A 382 2.70 7.85 -1.36
C VAL A 382 2.42 7.39 -2.79
N VAL A 383 3.45 7.23 -3.63
CA VAL A 383 3.29 6.75 -5.02
C VAL A 383 2.77 5.32 -5.04
N ASP A 384 3.27 4.44 -4.18
CA ASP A 384 2.76 3.08 -4.06
C ASP A 384 1.29 3.06 -3.58
N MET A 385 0.92 3.96 -2.65
CA MET A 385 -0.49 4.13 -2.24
C MET A 385 -1.37 4.64 -3.38
N ILE A 386 -0.87 5.58 -4.21
CA ILE A 386 -1.58 6.07 -5.40
C ILE A 386 -1.84 4.92 -6.39
N TYR A 387 -0.86 4.04 -6.61
CA TYR A 387 -1.05 2.86 -7.45
C TYR A 387 -2.24 2.01 -6.98
N PHE A 388 -2.36 1.72 -5.68
CA PHE A 388 -3.52 0.98 -5.16
C PHE A 388 -4.85 1.71 -5.33
N MET A 389 -4.86 3.03 -5.30
CA MET A 389 -6.05 3.83 -5.61
C MET A 389 -6.40 3.76 -7.10
N GLU A 390 -5.43 3.82 -8.00
CA GLU A 390 -5.63 3.72 -9.44
C GLU A 390 -6.20 2.36 -9.86
N ILE A 391 -5.77 1.28 -9.24
CA ILE A 391 -6.35 -0.06 -9.46
C ILE A 391 -7.64 -0.30 -8.64
N TYR A 392 -8.18 0.74 -8.01
CA TYR A 392 -9.43 0.69 -7.21
C TYR A 392 -9.44 -0.35 -6.10
N SER A 393 -8.35 -0.51 -5.37
CA SER A 393 -8.20 -1.50 -4.32
C SER A 393 -7.94 -0.88 -2.94
N GLY A 394 -9.00 -0.41 -2.26
CA GLY A 394 -8.89 0.06 -0.87
C GLY A 394 -8.44 -1.04 0.12
N TYR A 395 -8.74 -2.31 -0.19
CA TYR A 395 -8.27 -3.43 0.61
C TYR A 395 -6.75 -3.53 0.61
N TYR A 396 -6.12 -3.53 -0.56
CA TYR A 396 -4.66 -3.65 -0.65
C TYR A 396 -3.94 -2.35 -0.30
N LEU A 397 -4.56 -1.18 -0.50
CA LEU A 397 -4.07 0.07 0.07
C LEU A 397 -3.93 -0.02 1.59
N PHE A 398 -4.97 -0.51 2.28
CA PHE A 398 -4.91 -0.71 3.74
C PHE A 398 -3.84 -1.73 4.14
N HIS A 399 -3.74 -2.86 3.43
CA HIS A 399 -2.72 -3.86 3.72
C HIS A 399 -1.30 -3.35 3.48
N TYR A 400 -1.06 -2.61 2.40
CA TYR A 400 0.22 -1.96 2.13
C TYR A 400 0.64 -1.05 3.30
N VAL A 401 -0.25 -0.16 3.73
CA VAL A 401 0.02 0.71 4.88
C VAL A 401 0.33 -0.10 6.14
N MET A 402 -0.45 -1.16 6.40
CA MET A 402 -0.22 -2.02 7.57
C MET A 402 1.12 -2.76 7.50
N ASP A 403 1.51 -3.26 6.34
CA ASP A 403 2.74 -4.03 6.18
C ASP A 403 3.97 -3.12 6.15
N GLU A 404 3.90 -1.96 5.48
CA GLU A 404 5.03 -1.03 5.38
C GLU A 404 5.26 -0.18 6.64
N TRP A 405 4.20 0.19 7.37
CA TRP A 405 4.33 1.10 8.50
C TRP A 405 4.23 0.42 9.86
N PHE A 406 3.51 -0.71 9.94
CA PHE A 406 3.21 -1.34 11.23
C PHE A 406 3.81 -2.75 11.39
N ARG A 407 4.02 -3.52 10.32
CA ARG A 407 4.42 -4.94 10.40
C ARG A 407 5.80 -5.25 9.83
N ILE A 408 6.65 -4.28 9.69
CA ILE A 408 8.01 -4.50 9.18
C ILE A 408 8.89 -5.22 10.20
N LYS A 409 9.79 -6.09 9.72
CA LYS A 409 10.69 -6.88 10.56
C LYS A 409 11.82 -6.04 11.16
N ARG A 410 12.31 -5.05 10.42
CA ARG A 410 13.41 -4.17 10.86
C ARG A 410 12.87 -2.75 11.09
N PRO A 411 12.60 -2.37 12.36
CA PRO A 411 12.04 -1.07 12.68
C PRO A 411 13.03 0.06 12.38
N THR A 412 12.51 1.15 11.88
CA THR A 412 13.19 2.44 11.77
C THR A 412 12.66 3.40 12.83
N LEU A 413 13.16 4.63 12.89
CA LEU A 413 12.69 5.64 13.84
C LEU A 413 11.15 5.83 13.77
N TRP A 414 10.58 5.79 12.59
CA TRP A 414 9.13 5.98 12.35
C TRP A 414 8.39 4.67 12.15
N ARG A 415 8.91 3.79 11.29
CA ARG A 415 8.31 2.51 10.97
C ARG A 415 8.70 1.49 12.04
N GLY A 416 7.78 0.69 12.46
CA GLY A 416 8.01 -0.38 13.42
C GLY A 416 8.05 0.05 14.89
N ASN A 417 8.33 1.30 15.23
CA ASN A 417 8.09 1.79 16.59
C ASN A 417 6.59 1.86 16.90
N LEU A 418 5.77 2.11 15.86
CA LEU A 418 4.32 1.98 15.94
C LEU A 418 3.85 0.52 15.99
N ASN A 419 4.72 -0.44 15.69
CA ASN A 419 4.41 -1.86 15.60
C ASN A 419 4.62 -2.64 16.91
N ARG A 420 5.09 -2.02 17.97
CA ARG A 420 5.14 -2.71 19.27
C ARG A 420 3.72 -2.88 19.79
N TYR A 421 3.15 -4.03 19.44
CA TYR A 421 1.87 -4.47 20.02
C TYR A 421 2.04 -4.57 21.53
N GLY A 422 1.47 -3.63 22.26
CA GLY A 422 1.20 -3.82 23.68
C GLY A 422 0.26 -5.04 23.85
N ASN A 423 0.33 -5.70 24.99
CA ASN A 423 -0.64 -6.74 25.30
C ASN A 423 -2.03 -6.10 25.38
N VAL A 424 -2.97 -6.58 24.57
CA VAL A 424 -4.35 -6.07 24.48
C VAL A 424 -5.06 -6.10 25.85
N LEU A 425 -4.64 -6.98 26.76
CA LEU A 425 -5.13 -7.04 28.14
C LEU A 425 -4.96 -5.73 28.90
N TRP A 426 -3.92 -4.94 28.63
CA TRP A 426 -3.71 -3.64 29.28
C TRP A 426 -4.79 -2.63 28.96
N ALA A 427 -5.44 -2.75 27.83
CA ALA A 427 -6.54 -1.86 27.42
C ALA A 427 -7.91 -2.28 27.98
N VAL A 428 -8.03 -3.48 28.57
CA VAL A 428 -9.31 -3.98 29.12
C VAL A 428 -9.76 -3.15 30.33
N PRO A 429 -8.94 -2.87 31.36
CA PRO A 429 -9.35 -2.00 32.47
C PRO A 429 -9.72 -0.60 32.00
N LEU A 430 -8.93 -0.03 31.05
CA LEU A 430 -9.20 1.30 30.49
C LEU A 430 -10.53 1.34 29.73
N ARG A 431 -10.85 0.29 28.97
CA ARG A 431 -12.12 0.15 28.25
C ARG A 431 -13.31 0.10 29.21
N ILE A 432 -13.21 -0.75 30.23
CA ILE A 432 -14.29 -0.90 31.22
C ILE A 432 -14.49 0.44 31.95
N TYR A 433 -13.41 1.07 32.37
CA TYR A 433 -13.47 2.37 33.05
C TYR A 433 -14.10 3.46 32.17
N LEU A 434 -13.67 3.57 30.90
CA LEU A 434 -14.25 4.51 29.95
C LEU A 434 -15.75 4.25 29.74
N GLY A 435 -16.17 3.00 29.62
CA GLY A 435 -17.56 2.63 29.50
C GLY A 435 -18.38 2.96 30.75
N LEU A 436 -17.84 2.72 31.93
CA LEU A 436 -18.46 3.11 33.20
C LEU A 436 -18.61 4.63 33.33
N MET A 437 -17.62 5.40 32.85
CA MET A 437 -17.70 6.87 32.87
C MET A 437 -18.89 7.37 32.04
N TRP A 438 -19.10 6.81 30.84
CA TRP A 438 -20.29 7.13 30.04
C TRP A 438 -21.59 6.76 30.74
N LEU A 439 -21.66 5.57 31.36
CA LEU A 439 -22.87 5.13 32.06
C LEU A 439 -23.18 5.96 33.30
N VAL A 440 -22.15 6.38 34.04
CA VAL A 440 -22.31 7.24 35.23
C VAL A 440 -22.79 8.63 34.81
N ASP A 441 -22.20 9.23 33.78
CA ASP A 441 -22.67 10.51 33.24
C ASP A 441 -24.13 10.43 32.81
N CYS A 442 -24.52 9.36 32.10
CA CYS A 442 -25.91 9.11 31.73
C CYS A 442 -26.83 8.90 32.94
N TRP A 443 -26.36 8.21 33.97
CA TRP A 443 -27.12 8.01 35.19
C TRP A 443 -27.56 9.36 35.80
N TYR A 444 -26.66 10.31 35.90
CA TYR A 444 -26.97 11.66 36.38
C TYR A 444 -27.85 12.45 35.41
N LYS A 445 -27.71 12.27 34.12
CA LYS A 445 -28.58 12.89 33.10
C LYS A 445 -30.02 12.36 33.12
N VAL A 446 -30.23 11.15 33.61
CA VAL A 446 -31.55 10.50 33.59
C VAL A 446 -32.34 10.77 34.87
N GLN A 447 -31.66 11.05 35.99
CA GLN A 447 -32.33 11.22 37.28
C GLN A 447 -32.89 12.63 37.55
N GLY A 448 -33.95 12.69 38.35
CA GLY A 448 -34.50 13.91 38.92
C GLY A 448 -35.31 14.78 37.97
N SER A 449 -35.72 15.94 38.47
CA SER A 449 -36.54 16.93 37.74
C SER A 449 -35.80 17.63 36.61
N GLY A 450 -34.47 17.47 36.55
CA GLY A 450 -33.55 17.95 35.50
C GLY A 450 -33.21 16.89 34.46
N SER A 451 -33.93 15.75 34.44
CA SER A 451 -33.63 14.67 33.50
C SER A 451 -33.69 15.13 32.04
N TRP A 452 -32.67 14.68 31.27
CA TRP A 452 -32.57 14.95 29.83
C TRP A 452 -33.67 14.27 29.00
N PHE A 453 -34.43 13.35 29.59
CA PHE A 453 -35.63 12.75 28.99
C PHE A 453 -36.93 13.58 29.23
N THR A 454 -36.85 14.63 30.03
CA THR A 454 -38.00 15.54 30.20
C THR A 454 -38.14 16.49 29.00
N ASN A 455 -39.24 17.25 28.97
CA ASN A 455 -39.45 18.30 27.96
C ASN A 455 -38.78 19.64 28.35
N LYS A 456 -37.92 19.63 29.37
CA LYS A 456 -37.07 20.78 29.73
C LYS A 456 -35.80 20.74 28.90
N LEU A 457 -35.52 21.83 28.21
CA LEU A 457 -34.28 21.95 27.42
C LEU A 457 -33.11 22.15 28.34
N GLN A 458 -32.13 21.23 28.27
CA GLN A 458 -30.85 21.30 28.99
C GLN A 458 -29.74 21.85 28.09
N LEU A 459 -29.85 21.70 26.77
CA LEU A 459 -28.91 22.22 25.79
C LEU A 459 -29.07 23.73 25.66
N GLN A 460 -28.01 24.49 25.97
CA GLN A 460 -27.99 25.96 25.92
C GLN A 460 -27.25 26.45 24.68
N PHE A 461 -27.91 26.52 23.55
CA PHE A 461 -27.35 27.13 22.35
C PHE A 461 -27.75 28.60 22.22
N PRO A 462 -26.81 29.52 21.83
CA PRO A 462 -27.09 30.96 21.78
C PRO A 462 -28.34 31.33 20.96
N TRP A 463 -28.59 30.67 19.84
CA TRP A 463 -29.74 30.94 18.95
C TRP A 463 -31.09 30.44 19.52
N LEU A 464 -31.07 29.46 20.42
CA LEU A 464 -32.27 28.96 21.08
C LEU A 464 -32.69 29.88 22.25
N ILE A 465 -31.73 30.52 22.89
CA ILE A 465 -31.93 31.47 23.97
C ILE A 465 -32.50 32.79 23.43
N GLN A 466 -31.96 33.29 22.31
CA GLN A 466 -32.46 34.52 21.65
C GLN A 466 -33.88 34.38 21.13
N ALA A 467 -34.31 33.21 20.65
CA ALA A 467 -35.68 32.95 20.22
C ALA A 467 -36.68 32.97 21.37
N ALA A 468 -36.27 32.64 22.60
CA ALA A 468 -37.12 32.67 23.79
C ALA A 468 -37.27 34.08 24.36
N THR A 469 -36.34 34.97 24.11
CA THR A 469 -36.38 36.37 24.65
C THR A 469 -37.06 37.37 23.70
N SER A 470 -37.31 37.03 22.46
CA SER A 470 -38.06 37.89 21.53
C SER A 470 -39.57 37.96 21.84
N GLY A 471 -40.06 37.18 22.81
CA GLY A 471 -41.46 37.17 23.26
C GLY A 471 -41.74 37.71 24.66
N ALA A 472 -40.73 38.10 25.42
CA ALA A 472 -40.92 38.62 26.78
C ALA A 472 -39.86 39.69 27.10
N SER A 473 -40.34 40.92 27.26
CA SER A 473 -39.78 42.12 27.92
C SER A 473 -38.24 42.19 28.03
N GLN A 474 -37.65 43.06 27.25
CA GLN A 474 -36.20 43.43 27.21
C GLN A 474 -35.56 44.00 28.50
N LYS A 475 -36.24 43.98 29.65
CA LYS A 475 -35.71 44.59 30.89
C LYS A 475 -35.14 43.61 31.93
N ALA A 476 -35.29 42.32 31.79
CA ALA A 476 -34.77 41.35 32.75
C ALA A 476 -33.45 40.63 32.31
N ALA A 477 -33.10 40.70 31.03
CA ALA A 477 -31.94 39.96 30.49
C ALA A 477 -30.61 40.68 30.56
N ALA A 478 -30.62 42.00 30.81
CA ALA A 478 -29.38 42.80 30.88
C ALA A 478 -28.62 42.71 32.23
N THR A 479 -29.28 42.21 33.26
CA THR A 479 -28.69 42.16 34.62
C THR A 479 -28.08 40.79 34.94
N THR A 480 -28.41 39.74 34.16
CA THR A 480 -27.87 38.37 34.36
C THR A 480 -26.65 38.05 33.50
N ALA A 481 -26.39 38.87 32.48
CA ALA A 481 -25.19 38.71 31.61
C ALA A 481 -23.93 39.37 32.20
N ALA A 482 -24.05 40.19 33.26
CA ALA A 482 -22.92 40.89 33.90
C ALA A 482 -22.38 40.18 35.15
N SER A 483 -23.09 39.19 35.69
CA SER A 483 -22.54 38.32 36.73
C SER A 483 -22.21 36.97 36.13
N GLY A 484 -20.94 36.74 35.83
CA GLY A 484 -20.39 35.48 35.34
C GLY A 484 -20.45 34.33 36.36
N LYS A 485 -21.63 34.10 36.92
CA LYS A 485 -21.97 32.86 37.61
C LYS A 485 -22.84 32.04 36.67
N ALA A 486 -22.19 31.25 35.80
CA ALA A 486 -22.80 30.05 35.30
C ALA A 486 -23.37 29.33 36.54
N ALA A 487 -24.67 29.06 36.55
CA ALA A 487 -25.26 28.15 37.53
C ALA A 487 -24.50 26.82 37.40
N THR A 488 -23.61 26.60 38.32
CA THR A 488 -22.93 25.35 38.52
C THR A 488 -23.96 24.34 38.96
N THR A 489 -24.60 23.65 38.01
CA THR A 489 -24.97 22.28 38.28
C THR A 489 -23.63 21.59 38.49
N ALA A 490 -23.26 21.39 39.75
CA ALA A 490 -22.04 20.75 40.12
C ALA A 490 -21.92 19.47 39.32
N ALA A 491 -20.91 19.36 38.46
CA ALA A 491 -20.52 18.09 37.89
C ALA A 491 -20.41 17.12 39.07
N PRO A 492 -20.97 15.89 38.94
CA PRO A 492 -20.99 14.97 40.06
C PRO A 492 -19.58 14.81 40.62
N ALA A 493 -19.42 15.08 41.91
CA ALA A 493 -18.14 15.13 42.59
C ALA A 493 -17.31 13.83 42.49
N LEU A 494 -17.93 12.74 42.11
CA LEU A 494 -17.30 11.41 41.97
C LEU A 494 -16.27 11.30 40.83
N PHE A 495 -16.36 12.13 39.78
CA PHE A 495 -15.54 12.01 38.58
C PHE A 495 -14.93 13.34 38.10
N SER A 496 -15.31 14.49 38.73
CA SER A 496 -14.51 15.69 38.64
C SER A 496 -13.31 15.51 39.56
N LEU A 497 -12.10 15.61 39.01
CA LEU A 497 -10.96 15.97 39.83
C LEU A 497 -11.37 17.28 40.50
N ASN A 498 -11.78 17.23 41.77
CA ASN A 498 -11.99 18.41 42.56
C ASN A 498 -10.65 19.10 42.65
N TYR A 499 -10.42 20.07 41.80
CA TYR A 499 -9.36 21.03 42.01
C TYR A 499 -9.84 21.94 43.13
N ASP A 500 -9.38 21.67 44.32
CA ASP A 500 -9.56 22.50 45.52
C ASP A 500 -8.91 23.90 45.41
N TYR A 501 -8.65 24.33 44.20
CA TYR A 501 -8.12 25.65 43.89
C TYR A 501 -9.21 26.72 43.74
N GLY A 502 -10.43 26.46 44.17
CA GLY A 502 -11.51 27.44 44.21
C GLY A 502 -12.02 27.94 42.85
N HIS A 503 -11.61 27.29 41.77
CA HIS A 503 -12.00 27.69 40.42
C HIS A 503 -12.78 26.56 39.69
N SER A 504 -13.78 26.93 38.94
CA SER A 504 -14.49 26.04 38.06
C SER A 504 -13.51 25.40 37.05
N PRO A 505 -13.66 24.11 36.65
CA PRO A 505 -12.83 23.51 35.64
C PRO A 505 -12.83 24.37 34.37
N MET A 506 -11.68 24.56 33.76
CA MET A 506 -11.55 25.36 32.55
C MET A 506 -12.14 24.61 31.35
N ALA A 507 -13.09 25.24 30.64
CA ALA A 507 -13.65 24.72 29.42
C ALA A 507 -12.58 24.59 28.31
N VAL A 508 -12.67 23.60 27.45
CA VAL A 508 -11.76 23.43 26.31
C VAL A 508 -11.93 24.58 25.32
N PHE A 509 -13.18 24.99 25.10
CA PHE A 509 -13.52 26.18 24.32
C PHE A 509 -14.53 27.01 25.11
N ASP A 510 -14.22 28.26 25.41
CA ASP A 510 -15.14 29.17 26.07
C ASP A 510 -16.34 29.57 25.20
N LYS A 511 -16.16 29.55 23.88
CA LYS A 511 -17.18 29.86 22.90
C LYS A 511 -17.10 28.85 21.75
N MET A 512 -18.26 28.41 21.30
CA MET A 512 -18.38 27.55 20.14
C MET A 512 -17.78 28.24 18.90
N PRO A 513 -16.86 27.61 18.16
CA PRO A 513 -16.32 28.14 16.90
C PRO A 513 -17.43 28.45 15.89
N SER A 514 -17.27 29.52 15.11
CA SER A 514 -18.32 30.01 14.19
C SER A 514 -18.80 28.98 13.17
N TRP A 515 -17.88 28.17 12.65
CA TRP A 515 -18.21 27.09 11.72
C TRP A 515 -19.01 25.95 12.40
N VAL A 516 -18.70 25.60 13.65
CA VAL A 516 -19.45 24.61 14.45
C VAL A 516 -20.85 25.15 14.72
N GLN A 517 -20.95 26.43 15.08
CA GLN A 517 -22.24 27.08 15.31
C GLN A 517 -23.11 27.05 14.05
N ALA A 518 -22.53 27.32 12.86
CA ALA A 518 -23.25 27.25 11.59
C ALA A 518 -23.81 25.85 11.31
N VAL A 519 -22.98 24.81 11.47
CA VAL A 519 -23.39 23.42 11.28
C VAL A 519 -24.45 22.99 12.30
N THR A 520 -24.22 23.31 13.58
CA THR A 520 -25.14 22.93 14.67
C THR A 520 -26.50 23.63 14.51
N LYS A 521 -26.53 24.88 14.07
CA LYS A 521 -27.77 25.62 13.80
C LYS A 521 -28.60 24.99 12.66
N VAL A 522 -27.94 24.41 11.66
CA VAL A 522 -28.63 23.66 10.59
C VAL A 522 -29.22 22.36 11.12
N LEU A 523 -28.49 21.64 11.96
CA LEU A 523 -28.91 20.34 12.52
C LEU A 523 -29.95 20.50 13.65
N ILE A 524 -29.87 21.57 14.42
CA ILE A 524 -30.70 21.86 15.60
C ILE A 524 -31.26 23.29 15.47
N PRO A 525 -32.22 23.53 14.56
CA PRO A 525 -32.69 24.89 14.26
C PRO A 525 -33.63 25.46 15.31
N ASN A 526 -34.31 24.62 16.07
CA ASN A 526 -35.34 25.03 17.01
C ASN A 526 -35.38 24.19 18.31
N LYS A 527 -36.22 24.57 19.27
CA LYS A 527 -36.34 23.91 20.57
C LYS A 527 -36.78 22.45 20.45
N GLU A 528 -37.64 22.11 19.51
CA GLU A 528 -38.13 20.73 19.33
C GLU A 528 -37.00 19.82 18.84
N ALA A 529 -36.23 20.27 17.82
CA ALA A 529 -35.06 19.57 17.36
C ALA A 529 -34.01 19.40 18.48
N ALA A 530 -33.82 20.42 19.31
CA ALA A 530 -32.90 20.34 20.44
C ALA A 530 -33.35 19.31 21.51
N LEU A 531 -34.64 19.21 21.80
CA LEU A 531 -35.16 18.19 22.70
C LEU A 531 -35.00 16.76 22.14
N VAL A 532 -35.20 16.59 20.83
CA VAL A 532 -34.93 15.32 20.17
C VAL A 532 -33.46 14.98 20.21
N ALA A 533 -32.58 15.93 19.85
CA ALA A 533 -31.13 15.75 19.89
C ALA A 533 -30.63 15.39 21.30
N GLN A 534 -31.11 16.08 22.34
CA GLN A 534 -30.80 15.82 23.74
C GLN A 534 -31.15 14.37 24.16
N LYS A 535 -32.36 13.91 23.87
CA LYS A 535 -32.82 12.55 24.19
C LYS A 535 -32.03 11.50 23.39
N THR A 536 -31.86 11.72 22.10
CA THR A 536 -31.12 10.80 21.21
C THR A 536 -29.67 10.67 21.63
N MET A 537 -28.99 11.80 21.95
CA MET A 537 -27.60 11.79 22.38
C MET A 537 -27.43 10.99 23.67
N THR A 538 -28.30 11.20 24.67
CA THR A 538 -28.28 10.44 25.93
C THR A 538 -28.49 8.94 25.70
N CYS A 539 -29.40 8.55 24.81
CA CYS A 539 -29.55 7.14 24.42
C CYS A 539 -28.29 6.57 23.78
N LEU A 540 -27.65 7.32 22.86
CA LEU A 540 -26.41 6.89 22.21
C LEU A 540 -25.24 6.76 23.22
N GLU A 541 -25.13 7.67 24.18
CA GLU A 541 -24.13 7.60 25.25
C GLU A 541 -24.31 6.34 26.11
N ILE A 542 -25.55 6.00 26.47
CA ILE A 542 -25.89 4.75 27.20
C ILE A 542 -25.43 3.54 26.39
N VAL A 543 -25.81 3.49 25.10
CA VAL A 543 -25.45 2.38 24.21
C VAL A 543 -23.93 2.26 24.11
N LEU A 544 -23.20 3.36 23.92
CA LEU A 544 -21.74 3.36 23.87
C LEU A 544 -21.10 2.86 25.17
N GLY A 545 -21.60 3.34 26.31
CA GLY A 545 -21.14 2.90 27.63
C GLY A 545 -21.31 1.39 27.80
N VAL A 546 -22.48 0.85 27.47
CA VAL A 546 -22.77 -0.59 27.52
C VAL A 546 -21.86 -1.37 26.55
N MET A 547 -21.72 -0.91 25.31
CA MET A 547 -20.85 -1.55 24.31
C MET A 547 -19.40 -1.61 24.77
N LEU A 548 -18.87 -0.53 25.36
CA LEU A 548 -17.52 -0.47 25.89
C LEU A 548 -17.33 -1.41 27.09
N VAL A 549 -18.25 -1.42 28.06
CA VAL A 549 -18.17 -2.31 29.23
C VAL A 549 -18.21 -3.78 28.78
N LEU A 550 -19.14 -4.15 27.93
CA LEU A 550 -19.29 -5.51 27.42
C LEU A 550 -18.21 -5.91 26.41
N GLY A 551 -17.47 -4.94 25.88
CA GLY A 551 -16.48 -5.20 24.84
C GLY A 551 -17.09 -5.63 23.52
N LEU A 552 -18.22 -5.01 23.13
CA LEU A 552 -18.94 -5.25 21.89
C LEU A 552 -18.67 -4.14 20.87
N CYS A 553 -18.26 -4.51 19.66
CA CYS A 553 -17.87 -3.55 18.61
C CYS A 553 -16.91 -2.46 19.12
N THR A 554 -15.91 -2.82 19.90
CA THR A 554 -15.05 -1.88 20.62
C THR A 554 -14.35 -0.88 19.73
N TRP A 555 -13.99 -1.27 18.50
CA TRP A 555 -13.42 -0.34 17.53
C TRP A 555 -14.40 0.79 17.18
N PHE A 556 -15.66 0.44 16.91
CA PHE A 556 -16.71 1.41 16.59
C PHE A 556 -17.07 2.25 17.82
N ALA A 557 -17.29 1.60 18.96
CA ALA A 557 -17.69 2.28 20.19
C ALA A 557 -16.61 3.25 20.69
N GLY A 558 -15.31 2.86 20.60
CA GLY A 558 -14.19 3.75 20.90
C GLY A 558 -14.13 4.94 19.94
N GLY A 559 -14.24 4.69 18.63
CA GLY A 559 -14.24 5.75 17.62
C GLY A 559 -15.38 6.76 17.83
N MET A 560 -16.61 6.29 18.06
CA MET A 560 -17.76 7.15 18.34
C MET A 560 -17.61 7.91 19.66
N SER A 561 -17.07 7.26 20.70
CA SER A 561 -16.76 7.92 21.97
C SER A 561 -15.78 9.09 21.77
N ALA A 562 -14.71 8.90 21.00
CA ALA A 562 -13.76 9.97 20.70
C ALA A 562 -14.42 11.13 19.93
N ILE A 563 -15.27 10.82 18.96
CA ILE A 563 -16.02 11.82 18.18
C ILE A 563 -16.97 12.60 19.09
N PHE A 564 -17.73 11.93 19.99
CA PHE A 564 -18.67 12.61 20.89
C PHE A 564 -17.95 13.55 21.85
N VAL A 565 -16.87 13.09 22.47
CA VAL A 565 -16.07 13.96 23.34
C VAL A 565 -15.52 15.16 22.57
N ALA A 566 -15.05 14.96 21.32
CA ALA A 566 -14.59 16.07 20.47
C ALA A 566 -15.72 17.06 20.15
N ILE A 567 -16.94 16.57 19.83
CA ILE A 567 -18.12 17.42 19.62
C ILE A 567 -18.48 18.20 20.89
N PHE A 568 -18.43 17.57 22.07
CA PHE A 568 -18.71 18.24 23.35
C PHE A 568 -17.65 19.30 23.66
N CYS A 569 -16.38 19.03 23.37
CA CYS A 569 -15.32 20.05 23.48
C CYS A 569 -15.62 21.25 22.55
N LEU A 570 -15.90 21.00 21.29
CA LEU A 570 -16.20 22.05 20.31
C LEU A 570 -17.48 22.83 20.61
N SER A 571 -18.43 22.20 21.30
CA SER A 571 -19.69 22.84 21.72
C SER A 571 -19.56 23.65 23.00
N GLY A 572 -18.37 23.72 23.63
CA GLY A 572 -18.15 24.39 24.90
C GLY A 572 -18.78 23.66 26.10
N MET A 573 -19.20 22.40 25.93
CA MET A 573 -19.86 21.60 26.97
C MET A 573 -18.88 20.67 27.72
N ASN A 574 -17.58 20.68 27.37
CA ASN A 574 -16.61 19.81 27.98
C ASN A 574 -15.40 20.59 28.54
N TYR A 575 -14.82 20.04 29.58
CA TYR A 575 -13.70 20.63 30.32
C TYR A 575 -12.40 19.90 30.04
N TRP A 576 -11.26 20.58 30.23
CA TRP A 576 -9.93 20.00 30.04
C TRP A 576 -9.70 18.74 30.87
N VAL A 577 -10.29 18.63 32.03
CA VAL A 577 -10.22 17.43 32.89
C VAL A 577 -10.82 16.18 32.23
N ASN A 578 -11.66 16.31 31.21
CA ASN A 578 -12.31 15.19 30.50
C ASN A 578 -11.66 14.86 29.15
N VAL A 579 -10.66 15.63 28.70
CA VAL A 579 -9.99 15.43 27.41
C VAL A 579 -9.28 14.07 27.33
N TRP A 580 -8.85 13.50 28.47
CA TRP A 580 -8.29 12.14 28.53
C TRP A 580 -9.21 11.08 27.89
N MET A 581 -10.53 11.28 27.92
CA MET A 581 -11.49 10.34 27.34
C MET A 581 -11.30 10.17 25.83
N VAL A 582 -10.81 11.18 25.09
CA VAL A 582 -10.47 11.08 23.67
C VAL A 582 -9.34 10.09 23.47
N PHE A 583 -8.26 10.24 24.21
CA PHE A 583 -7.08 9.38 24.10
C PHE A 583 -7.38 7.97 24.59
N ALA A 584 -8.15 7.82 25.66
CA ALA A 584 -8.63 6.53 26.14
C ALA A 584 -9.50 5.83 25.10
N ALA A 585 -10.42 6.55 24.47
CA ALA A 585 -11.28 6.04 23.41
C ALA A 585 -10.49 5.53 22.21
N ILE A 586 -9.47 6.28 21.76
CA ILE A 586 -8.55 5.85 20.70
C ILE A 586 -7.75 4.61 21.13
N ALA A 587 -7.23 4.60 22.36
CA ALA A 587 -6.44 3.48 22.87
C ALA A 587 -7.23 2.15 22.93
N VAL A 588 -8.51 2.19 23.28
CA VAL A 588 -9.33 0.97 23.38
C VAL A 588 -9.77 0.43 22.02
N MET A 589 -9.62 1.19 20.94
CA MET A 589 -9.88 0.73 19.56
C MET A 589 -8.93 -0.39 19.10
N ASN A 590 -7.84 -0.65 19.81
CA ASN A 590 -6.84 -1.66 19.49
C ASN A 590 -7.34 -3.12 19.51
N GLY A 591 -8.63 -3.36 19.69
CA GLY A 591 -9.22 -4.69 19.74
C GLY A 591 -9.38 -5.26 21.15
N SER A 592 -9.39 -4.40 22.18
CA SER A 592 -9.55 -4.81 23.60
C SER A 592 -10.81 -5.64 23.87
N GLY A 593 -11.86 -5.54 23.06
CA GLY A 593 -13.06 -6.36 23.15
C GLY A 593 -12.83 -7.83 22.79
N ARG A 594 -11.74 -8.17 22.13
CA ARG A 594 -11.37 -9.57 21.84
C ARG A 594 -10.66 -10.26 23.01
N ALA A 595 -10.07 -9.49 23.91
CA ALA A 595 -9.34 -10.07 25.06
C ALA A 595 -10.31 -10.54 26.16
N PHE A 596 -11.21 -9.67 26.62
CA PHE A 596 -12.25 -9.97 27.61
C PHE A 596 -13.52 -9.22 27.23
N GLY A 597 -14.20 -9.66 26.15
CA GLY A 597 -15.42 -9.02 25.70
C GLY A 597 -16.12 -9.79 24.59
N LEU A 598 -17.30 -9.33 24.25
CA LEU A 598 -18.18 -9.98 23.25
C LEU A 598 -17.61 -9.96 21.83
N ASP A 599 -16.63 -9.09 21.54
CA ASP A 599 -15.96 -9.06 20.23
C ASP A 599 -15.23 -10.36 19.89
N MET A 600 -14.91 -11.18 20.91
CA MET A 600 -14.31 -12.49 20.69
C MET A 600 -15.22 -13.42 19.87
N TRP A 601 -16.54 -13.30 20.03
CA TRP A 601 -17.54 -14.08 19.28
C TRP A 601 -18.20 -13.27 18.17
N PHE A 602 -18.52 -12.01 18.45
CA PHE A 602 -19.26 -11.15 17.52
C PHE A 602 -18.48 -10.83 16.25
N VAL A 603 -17.20 -10.46 16.38
CA VAL A 603 -16.38 -10.07 15.22
C VAL A 603 -16.16 -11.24 14.24
N PRO A 604 -15.81 -12.47 14.68
CA PRO A 604 -15.74 -13.62 13.77
C PRO A 604 -17.07 -13.96 13.12
N TRP A 605 -18.17 -13.88 13.87
CA TRP A 605 -19.51 -14.08 13.31
C TRP A 605 -19.84 -13.06 12.23
N LEU A 606 -19.61 -11.76 12.52
CA LEU A 606 -19.84 -10.67 11.57
C LEU A 606 -18.93 -10.81 10.33
N GLN A 607 -17.66 -11.15 10.51
CA GLN A 607 -16.72 -11.41 9.42
C GLN A 607 -17.25 -12.53 8.51
N LYS A 608 -17.72 -13.64 9.08
CA LYS A 608 -18.32 -14.74 8.32
C LYS A 608 -19.56 -14.29 7.52
N LYS A 609 -20.42 -13.47 8.11
CA LYS A 609 -21.60 -12.92 7.42
C LYS A 609 -21.24 -11.94 6.32
N LEU A 610 -20.26 -11.07 6.57
CA LEU A 610 -19.84 -10.04 5.63
C LEU A 610 -18.81 -10.52 4.60
N THR A 611 -18.32 -11.77 4.70
CA THR A 611 -17.30 -12.31 3.77
C THR A 611 -17.75 -12.19 2.32
N LYS A 612 -19.01 -12.59 2.02
CA LYS A 612 -19.57 -12.46 0.67
C LYS A 612 -19.67 -11.01 0.20
N LEU A 613 -20.02 -10.10 1.12
CA LEU A 613 -20.14 -8.67 0.81
C LEU A 613 -18.75 -8.03 0.59
N ARG A 614 -17.77 -8.40 1.41
CA ARG A 614 -16.41 -7.84 1.38
C ARG A 614 -15.56 -8.39 0.24
N TYR A 615 -15.63 -9.70 -0.02
CA TYR A 615 -14.75 -10.39 -0.97
C TYR A 615 -15.45 -10.82 -2.26
N GLY A 616 -16.78 -10.62 -2.35
CA GLY A 616 -17.58 -11.13 -3.45
C GLY A 616 -17.68 -12.66 -3.42
N VAL A 617 -18.21 -13.22 -4.49
CA VAL A 617 -18.23 -14.67 -4.72
C VAL A 617 -16.94 -15.01 -5.44
N LEU A 618 -16.06 -15.78 -4.80
CA LEU A 618 -14.88 -16.32 -5.45
C LEU A 618 -15.34 -17.24 -6.58
N LYS A 619 -14.90 -16.95 -7.80
CA LYS A 619 -15.12 -17.81 -8.95
C LYS A 619 -14.09 -18.97 -8.91
N PRO A 620 -14.42 -20.15 -9.46
CA PRO A 620 -13.44 -21.23 -9.59
C PRO A 620 -12.20 -20.75 -10.34
N ILE A 621 -11.04 -21.27 -9.97
CA ILE A 621 -9.77 -20.96 -10.63
C ILE A 621 -9.76 -21.51 -12.06
N TYR A 622 -10.51 -22.59 -12.29
CA TYR A 622 -10.68 -23.23 -13.61
C TYR A 622 -12.11 -23.03 -14.12
N HIS A 623 -12.26 -22.91 -15.44
CA HIS A 623 -13.56 -22.96 -16.07
C HIS A 623 -14.14 -24.38 -15.96
N VAL A 624 -15.00 -24.57 -14.97
CA VAL A 624 -15.84 -25.76 -14.87
C VAL A 624 -17.19 -25.37 -15.42
N ASP A 625 -17.56 -25.92 -16.59
CA ASP A 625 -18.92 -25.79 -17.09
C ASP A 625 -19.86 -26.78 -16.35
N LYS A 626 -21.17 -26.72 -16.65
CA LYS A 626 -22.17 -27.63 -16.04
C LYS A 626 -21.90 -29.12 -16.36
N ASN A 627 -21.01 -29.43 -17.26
CA ASN A 627 -20.68 -30.78 -17.74
C ASN A 627 -19.28 -31.23 -17.32
N GLY A 628 -18.57 -30.46 -16.45
CA GLY A 628 -17.23 -30.76 -16.01
C GLY A 628 -16.15 -29.88 -16.65
N ILE A 629 -14.89 -30.24 -16.43
CA ILE A 629 -13.73 -29.54 -17.01
C ILE A 629 -13.73 -29.81 -18.51
N LYS A 630 -13.89 -28.76 -19.32
CA LYS A 630 -13.64 -28.85 -20.75
C LYS A 630 -12.15 -28.58 -21.02
N ASN A 631 -11.49 -29.61 -21.53
CA ASN A 631 -10.11 -29.53 -22.02
C ASN A 631 -9.97 -28.55 -23.18
#